data_6fc061761f19f0de804d03d823e1f499
#
_entry.id   6fc061761f19f0de804d03d823e1f499
#
_cell.length_a   1.000
_cell.length_b   1.000
_cell.length_c   1.000
_cell.angle_alpha   90.00
_cell.angle_beta   90.00
_cell.angle_gamma   90.00
#
_symmetry.space_group_name_H-M   'P 1'
#
loop_
_entity.id
_entity.type
_entity.pdbx_description
1 polymer ?
#
loop_
_entity_poly.entity_id
_entity_poly.type
_entity_poly.pdbx_seq_one_letter_code
_entity_poly.pdbx_strand_id
1 'polypeptide(L)'
;MQITRVGSQPSAKGPSDWFTGTVRIDPLFDRPEPSRVGGATVTFEPGARTAWHTHPLGQTLIVTAGCGWVQRQGGPVEEIRPGDVVWFAPGEKHWHGASPATVLTHIAIQERLDGQAVDWMEHVTDEEYQG
;
A
#
# COMPACT_ATOMS: atom_id res chain seq x y z
N MET A 1 -16.31 19.74 -12.14
CA MET A 1 -16.54 18.71 -11.11
C MET A 1 -16.55 17.33 -11.77
N GLN A 2 -15.94 16.35 -11.15
CA GLN A 2 -15.94 14.97 -11.67
C GLN A 2 -16.33 14.02 -10.54
N ILE A 3 -17.23 13.10 -10.81
CA ILE A 3 -17.63 12.06 -9.86
C ILE A 3 -17.26 10.71 -10.46
N THR A 4 -16.34 9.99 -9.80
CA THR A 4 -16.02 8.62 -10.18
C THR A 4 -16.85 7.69 -9.32
N ARG A 5 -17.80 6.98 -9.94
CA ARG A 5 -18.71 6.10 -9.22
C ARG A 5 -18.02 4.83 -8.77
N VAL A 6 -18.39 4.32 -7.61
CA VAL A 6 -17.92 3.03 -7.14
C VAL A 6 -18.31 1.95 -8.16
N GLY A 7 -17.38 1.02 -8.44
CA GLY A 7 -17.60 -0.04 -9.43
C GLY A 7 -17.38 0.37 -10.88
N SER A 8 -17.04 1.63 -11.16
CA SER A 8 -16.81 2.10 -12.53
C SER A 8 -15.40 1.81 -13.02
N GLN A 9 -14.47 1.48 -12.13
CA GLN A 9 -13.09 1.16 -12.47
C GLN A 9 -12.83 -0.33 -12.16
N PRO A 10 -12.15 -1.06 -13.07
CA PRO A 10 -11.94 -2.48 -12.87
C PRO A 10 -10.98 -2.74 -11.71
N SER A 11 -11.32 -3.73 -10.88
CA SER A 11 -10.43 -4.28 -9.86
C SER A 11 -9.35 -5.14 -10.52
N ALA A 12 -8.15 -5.12 -9.95
CA ALA A 12 -7.04 -5.90 -10.48
C ALA A 12 -6.36 -6.70 -9.35
N LYS A 13 -5.81 -7.85 -9.72
CA LYS A 13 -4.96 -8.63 -8.83
C LYS A 13 -3.57 -7.98 -8.76
N GLY A 14 -3.03 -7.84 -7.56
CA GLY A 14 -1.68 -7.32 -7.37
C GLY A 14 -0.64 -8.25 -8.02
N PRO A 15 0.31 -7.69 -8.82
CA PRO A 15 1.34 -8.51 -9.46
C PRO A 15 2.26 -9.20 -8.46
N SER A 16 2.67 -10.43 -8.77
CA SER A 16 3.59 -11.19 -7.91
C SER A 16 4.98 -10.56 -7.79
N ASP A 17 5.36 -9.70 -8.72
CA ASP A 17 6.62 -8.96 -8.64
C ASP A 17 6.64 -7.97 -7.47
N TRP A 18 5.46 -7.47 -7.05
CA TRP A 18 5.31 -6.42 -6.04
C TRP A 18 4.71 -6.91 -4.73
N PHE A 19 4.11 -8.10 -4.74
CA PHE A 19 3.39 -8.64 -3.58
C PHE A 19 3.71 -10.11 -3.36
N THR A 20 3.69 -10.51 -2.09
CA THR A 20 3.64 -11.90 -1.67
C THR A 20 2.21 -12.19 -1.20
N GLY A 21 1.64 -13.31 -1.64
CA GLY A 21 0.25 -13.65 -1.34
C GLY A 21 -0.74 -12.96 -2.27
N THR A 22 -2.00 -13.06 -1.94
CA THR A 22 -3.09 -12.53 -2.77
C THR A 22 -3.49 -11.14 -2.32
N VAL A 23 -3.43 -10.21 -3.26
CA VAL A 23 -3.74 -8.79 -3.03
C VAL A 23 -4.66 -8.30 -4.14
N ARG A 24 -5.63 -7.48 -3.77
CA ARG A 24 -6.57 -6.84 -4.69
C ARG A 24 -6.34 -5.34 -4.70
N ILE A 25 -6.28 -4.74 -5.90
CA ILE A 25 -6.09 -3.30 -6.07
C ILE A 25 -7.32 -2.74 -6.78
N ASP A 26 -7.99 -1.80 -6.12
CA ASP A 26 -9.15 -1.10 -6.66
C ASP A 26 -8.78 0.37 -6.84
N PRO A 27 -8.57 0.86 -8.08
CA PRO A 27 -8.24 2.25 -8.32
C PRO A 27 -9.33 3.19 -7.78
N LEU A 28 -8.93 4.31 -7.17
CA LEU A 28 -9.85 5.34 -6.70
C LEU A 28 -9.75 6.60 -7.56
N PHE A 29 -8.56 7.14 -7.67
CA PHE A 29 -8.34 8.37 -8.43
C PHE A 29 -6.88 8.46 -8.88
N ASP A 30 -6.69 9.20 -9.98
CA ASP A 30 -5.38 9.55 -10.50
C ASP A 30 -5.54 10.91 -11.17
N ARG A 31 -5.02 11.95 -10.54
CA ARG A 31 -5.29 13.32 -10.97
C ARG A 31 -4.34 13.75 -12.09
N PRO A 32 -4.84 14.50 -13.08
CA PRO A 32 -4.00 15.01 -14.16
C PRO A 32 -3.11 16.15 -13.69
N GLU A 33 -2.02 16.39 -14.44
CA GLU A 33 -1.17 17.54 -14.21
C GLU A 33 -1.99 18.84 -14.12
N PRO A 34 -1.63 19.82 -13.26
CA PRO A 34 -0.42 19.84 -12.45
C PRO A 34 -0.49 19.08 -11.12
N SER A 35 -1.60 18.43 -10.83
CA SER A 35 -1.67 17.55 -9.66
C SER A 35 -0.80 16.31 -9.88
N ARG A 36 -0.32 15.72 -8.77
CA ARG A 36 0.55 14.53 -8.82
C ARG A 36 -0.04 13.37 -8.04
N VAL A 37 -1.20 13.58 -7.40
CA VAL A 37 -1.75 12.63 -6.45
C VAL A 37 -2.56 11.54 -7.12
N GLY A 38 -2.37 10.32 -6.64
CA GLY A 38 -3.18 9.16 -7.00
C GLY A 38 -3.48 8.34 -5.76
N GLY A 39 -4.47 7.49 -5.86
CA GLY A 39 -4.85 6.62 -4.75
C GLY A 39 -5.63 5.41 -5.18
N ALA A 40 -5.56 4.38 -4.34
CA ALA A 40 -6.25 3.12 -4.56
C ALA A 40 -6.62 2.49 -3.23
N THR A 41 -7.68 1.70 -3.24
CA THR A 41 -7.97 0.77 -2.14
C THR A 41 -7.22 -0.52 -2.39
N VAL A 42 -6.50 -0.99 -1.39
CA VAL A 42 -5.71 -2.23 -1.49
C VAL A 42 -6.19 -3.19 -0.40
N THR A 43 -6.54 -4.40 -0.80
CA THR A 43 -7.01 -5.44 0.10
C THR A 43 -6.05 -6.62 0.08
N PHE A 44 -5.55 -6.97 1.25
CA PHE A 44 -4.57 -8.06 1.45
C PHE A 44 -5.26 -9.23 2.13
N GLU A 45 -5.17 -10.41 1.55
CA GLU A 45 -5.56 -11.65 2.24
C GLU A 45 -4.61 -11.92 3.42
N PRO A 46 -5.01 -12.74 4.41
CA PRO A 46 -4.12 -13.06 5.54
C PRO A 46 -2.74 -13.50 5.08
N GLY A 47 -1.71 -12.91 5.66
CA GLY A 47 -0.31 -13.18 5.33
C GLY A 47 0.23 -12.46 4.09
N ALA A 48 -0.62 -11.85 3.29
CA ALA A 48 -0.18 -11.12 2.10
C ALA A 48 0.46 -9.79 2.47
N ARG A 49 1.44 -9.38 1.69
CA ARG A 49 2.21 -8.15 1.94
C ARG A 49 2.85 -7.62 0.68
N THR A 50 3.24 -6.35 0.71
CA THR A 50 4.04 -5.76 -0.36
C THR A 50 5.48 -6.25 -0.30
N ALA A 51 6.21 -6.10 -1.39
CA ALA A 51 7.67 -6.09 -1.35
C ALA A 51 8.16 -4.84 -0.58
N TRP A 52 9.43 -4.82 -0.22
CA TRP A 52 10.10 -3.60 0.22
C TRP A 52 10.04 -2.57 -0.90
N HIS A 53 9.78 -1.31 -0.57
CA HIS A 53 9.68 -0.25 -1.58
C HIS A 53 9.83 1.13 -0.96
N THR A 54 10.00 2.12 -1.84
CA THR A 54 10.05 3.54 -1.47
C THR A 54 9.12 4.35 -2.37
N HIS A 55 8.74 5.53 -1.90
CA HIS A 55 7.99 6.51 -2.68
C HIS A 55 8.77 7.82 -2.72
N PRO A 56 8.96 8.42 -3.90
CA PRO A 56 9.78 9.64 -4.02
C PRO A 56 9.20 10.83 -3.25
N LEU A 57 7.88 10.90 -3.08
CA LEU A 57 7.22 11.98 -2.35
C LEU A 57 6.46 11.47 -1.12
N GLY A 58 6.77 10.26 -0.66
CA GLY A 58 6.11 9.65 0.49
C GLY A 58 4.79 8.99 0.17
N GLN A 59 4.21 8.36 1.16
CA GLN A 59 2.92 7.67 1.03
C GLN A 59 2.11 7.80 2.31
N THR A 60 0.80 8.02 2.17
CA THR A 60 -0.16 7.95 3.27
C THR A 60 -1.00 6.70 3.12
N LEU A 61 -1.14 5.93 4.19
CA LEU A 61 -2.11 4.84 4.26
C LEU A 61 -3.21 5.22 5.25
N ILE A 62 -4.46 4.93 4.88
CA ILE A 62 -5.61 5.06 5.77
C ILE A 62 -6.23 3.69 5.89
N VAL A 63 -6.15 3.09 7.06
CA VAL A 63 -6.68 1.73 7.29
C VAL A 63 -8.20 1.81 7.42
N THR A 64 -8.91 1.00 6.65
CA THR A 64 -10.38 1.01 6.62
C THR A 64 -11.00 -0.27 7.17
N ALA A 65 -10.32 -1.40 7.10
CA ALA A 65 -10.85 -2.68 7.58
C ALA A 65 -9.72 -3.66 7.93
N GLY A 66 -10.02 -4.57 8.83
CA GLY A 66 -9.12 -5.65 9.18
C GLY A 66 -8.00 -5.25 10.14
N CYS A 67 -6.91 -5.98 10.07
CA CYS A 67 -5.73 -5.76 10.89
C CYS A 67 -4.49 -6.10 10.07
N GLY A 68 -3.47 -5.29 10.18
CA GLY A 68 -2.25 -5.49 9.41
C GLY A 68 -1.00 -5.04 10.13
N TRP A 69 0.09 -5.15 9.42
CA TRP A 69 1.42 -4.83 9.90
C TRP A 69 2.15 -3.91 8.93
N VAL A 70 2.98 -3.05 9.48
CA VAL A 70 3.89 -2.20 8.72
C VAL A 70 5.28 -2.25 9.35
N GLN A 71 6.30 -2.03 8.54
CA GLN A 71 7.67 -1.92 9.02
C GLN A 71 8.46 -1.00 8.12
N ARG A 72 9.17 -0.05 8.72
CA ARG A 72 10.25 0.66 8.04
C ARG A 72 11.56 -0.09 8.25
N GLN A 73 12.46 -0.02 7.29
CA GLN A 73 13.78 -0.65 7.40
C GLN A 73 14.50 -0.15 8.66
N GLY A 74 14.99 -1.06 9.46
CA GLY A 74 15.68 -0.76 10.71
C GLY A 74 14.76 -0.51 11.90
N GLY A 75 13.44 -0.57 11.72
CA GLY A 75 12.47 -0.41 12.80
C GLY A 75 11.74 -1.71 13.13
N PRO A 76 10.91 -1.70 14.18
CA PRO A 76 10.09 -2.86 14.52
C PRO A 76 8.89 -3.00 13.58
N VAL A 77 8.34 -4.20 13.51
CA VAL A 77 7.02 -4.42 12.91
C VAL A 77 5.97 -3.83 13.84
N GLU A 78 5.08 -3.01 13.29
CA GLU A 78 4.01 -2.36 14.06
C GLU A 78 2.65 -2.75 13.52
N GLU A 79 1.68 -2.94 14.43
CA GLU A 79 0.30 -3.27 14.09
C GLU A 79 -0.46 -2.01 13.69
N ILE A 80 -1.31 -2.16 12.66
CA ILE A 80 -2.22 -1.10 12.20
C ILE A 80 -3.64 -1.62 12.16
N ARG A 81 -4.60 -0.76 12.53
CA ARG A 81 -6.04 -1.07 12.66
C ARG A 81 -6.89 0.00 12.00
N PRO A 82 -8.19 -0.28 11.75
CA PRO A 82 -9.11 0.70 11.14
C PRO A 82 -9.09 2.03 11.86
N GLY A 83 -8.95 3.10 11.08
CA GLY A 83 -8.84 4.46 11.57
C GLY A 83 -7.40 4.95 11.72
N ASP A 84 -6.42 4.06 11.71
CA ASP A 84 -5.01 4.46 11.76
C ASP A 84 -4.59 5.11 10.44
N VAL A 85 -3.76 6.14 10.55
CA VAL A 85 -3.15 6.81 9.42
C VAL A 85 -1.63 6.63 9.54
N VAL A 86 -1.03 6.07 8.49
CA VAL A 86 0.41 5.83 8.44
C VAL A 86 1.04 6.76 7.43
N TRP A 87 2.13 7.42 7.79
CA TRP A 87 2.92 8.23 6.87
C TRP A 87 4.31 7.64 6.70
N PHE A 88 4.66 7.32 5.44
CA PHE A 88 6.02 6.97 5.07
C PHE A 88 6.66 8.18 4.40
N ALA A 89 7.78 8.63 4.93
CA ALA A 89 8.49 9.78 4.40
C ALA A 89 9.08 9.48 3.02
N PRO A 90 9.36 10.52 2.20
CA PRO A 90 10.06 10.33 0.93
C PRO A 90 11.33 9.51 1.09
N GLY A 91 11.48 8.46 0.27
CA GLY A 91 12.67 7.59 0.27
C GLY A 91 12.75 6.60 1.43
N GLU A 92 11.77 6.56 2.31
CA GLU A 92 11.76 5.62 3.44
C GLU A 92 11.42 4.21 2.96
N LYS A 93 12.36 3.30 3.07
CA LYS A 93 12.15 1.89 2.67
C LYS A 93 11.26 1.19 3.67
N HIS A 94 10.16 0.62 3.19
CA HIS A 94 9.12 0.04 4.04
C HIS A 94 8.34 -1.06 3.32
N TRP A 95 7.52 -1.76 4.07
CA TRP A 95 6.50 -2.65 3.56
C TRP A 95 5.24 -2.58 4.44
N HIS A 96 4.11 -3.00 3.90
CA HIS A 96 2.86 -3.15 4.63
C HIS A 96 2.08 -4.35 4.12
N GLY A 97 1.23 -4.89 4.98
CA GLY A 97 0.45 -6.08 4.65
C GLY A 97 -0.51 -6.48 5.73
N ALA A 98 -1.24 -7.57 5.48
CA ALA A 98 -2.17 -8.15 6.42
C ALA A 98 -1.43 -8.86 7.56
N SER A 99 -2.09 -9.00 8.70
CA SER A 99 -1.64 -9.92 9.74
C SER A 99 -1.77 -11.37 9.26
N PRO A 100 -1.12 -12.34 9.92
CA PRO A 100 -1.21 -13.73 9.49
C PRO A 100 -2.61 -14.33 9.50
N ALA A 101 -3.50 -13.79 10.33
CA ALA A 101 -4.81 -14.38 10.57
C ALA A 101 -5.99 -13.55 10.05
N THR A 102 -5.77 -12.30 9.63
CA THR A 102 -6.85 -11.40 9.23
C THR A 102 -6.56 -10.70 7.92
N VAL A 103 -7.62 -10.31 7.22
CA VAL A 103 -7.54 -9.41 6.06
C VAL A 103 -7.13 -8.02 6.51
N LEU A 104 -6.46 -7.28 5.65
CA LEU A 104 -6.23 -5.85 5.80
C LEU A 104 -6.74 -5.12 4.55
N THR A 105 -7.49 -4.04 4.75
CA THR A 105 -7.83 -3.11 3.69
C THR A 105 -7.40 -1.71 4.08
N HIS A 106 -6.71 -1.03 3.17
CA HIS A 106 -6.35 0.37 3.37
C HIS A 106 -6.50 1.16 2.07
N ILE A 107 -6.59 2.48 2.20
CA ILE A 107 -6.44 3.40 1.08
C ILE A 107 -4.99 3.83 1.06
N ALA A 108 -4.35 3.72 -0.11
CA ALA A 108 -2.98 4.19 -0.32
C ALA A 108 -3.00 5.44 -1.19
N ILE A 109 -2.35 6.50 -0.73
CA ILE A 109 -2.31 7.79 -1.41
C ILE A 109 -0.84 8.21 -1.55
N GLN A 110 -0.41 8.50 -2.76
CA GLN A 110 0.95 8.95 -3.04
C GLN A 110 0.97 9.89 -4.24
N GLU A 111 2.06 10.62 -4.38
CA GLU A 111 2.29 11.53 -5.50
C GLU A 111 3.35 10.99 -6.43
N ARG A 112 3.24 11.34 -7.71
CA ARG A 112 4.25 11.03 -8.71
C ARG A 112 5.31 12.12 -8.75
N LEU A 113 6.57 11.72 -8.95
CA LEU A 113 7.66 12.61 -9.28
C LEU A 113 8.24 12.14 -10.60
N ASP A 114 8.22 13.01 -11.62
CA ASP A 114 8.69 12.68 -12.98
C ASP A 114 8.02 11.41 -13.53
N GLY A 115 6.71 11.27 -13.25
CA GLY A 115 5.90 10.15 -13.72
C GLY A 115 6.02 8.87 -12.91
N GLN A 116 6.82 8.85 -11.84
CA GLN A 116 7.06 7.67 -11.03
C GLN A 116 6.57 7.88 -9.59
N ALA A 117 5.75 6.96 -9.09
CA ALA A 117 5.19 7.04 -7.74
C ALA A 117 5.84 6.09 -6.75
N VAL A 118 6.53 5.05 -7.21
CA VAL A 118 7.06 3.97 -6.37
C VAL A 118 8.32 3.37 -6.99
N ASP A 119 9.26 2.97 -6.13
CA ASP A 119 10.41 2.14 -6.46
C ASP A 119 10.27 0.80 -5.75
N TRP A 120 9.98 -0.25 -6.50
CA TRP A 120 9.85 -1.60 -5.97
C TRP A 120 11.22 -2.24 -5.78
N MET A 121 11.39 -2.93 -4.64
CA MET A 121 12.63 -3.57 -4.23
C MET A 121 12.40 -5.07 -3.97
N GLU A 122 13.24 -5.70 -3.16
CA GLU A 122 13.15 -7.12 -2.87
C GLU A 122 11.88 -7.49 -2.08
N HIS A 123 11.41 -8.70 -2.25
CA HIS A 123 10.31 -9.22 -1.46
C HIS A 123 10.67 -9.30 0.03
N VAL A 124 9.66 -9.13 0.87
CA VAL A 124 9.80 -9.36 2.31
C VAL A 124 9.79 -10.86 2.56
N THR A 125 10.86 -11.38 3.15
CA THR A 125 10.94 -12.81 3.48
C THR A 125 9.96 -13.17 4.58
N ASP A 126 9.63 -14.46 4.71
CA ASP A 126 8.76 -14.91 5.80
C ASP A 126 9.38 -14.59 7.16
N GLU A 127 10.69 -14.68 7.28
CA GLU A 127 11.40 -14.33 8.51
C GLU A 127 11.27 -12.85 8.85
N GLU A 128 11.46 -11.97 7.87
CA GLU A 128 11.28 -10.52 8.04
C GLU A 128 9.84 -10.18 8.41
N TYR A 129 8.88 -10.81 7.74
CA TYR A 129 7.46 -10.60 7.98
C TYR A 129 7.05 -10.96 9.42
N GLN A 130 7.60 -12.04 9.93
CA GLN A 130 7.29 -12.48 11.31
C GLN A 130 7.98 -11.65 12.38
N GLY A 131 8.87 -10.77 12.00
CA GLY A 131 9.62 -9.91 12.92
C GLY A 131 10.86 -10.59 13.42
#